data_40a30d57582be5b15a991f3275612acc
#
_entry.id   40a30d57582be5b15a991f3275612acc
#
_cell.length_a   1.000
_cell.length_b   1.000
_cell.length_c   1.000
_cell.angle_alpha   90.00
_cell.angle_beta   90.00
_cell.angle_gamma   90.00
#
_symmetry.space_group_name_H-M   'P 1'
#
loop_
_entity.id
_entity.type
_entity.pdbx_description
1 polymer ?
#
loop_
_entity_poly.entity_id
_entity_poly.type
_entity_poly.pdbx_seq_one_letter_code
_entity_poly.pdbx_strand_id
1 'polypeptide(L)' 'MYLAEIKSRTAANEERQMRLGLGQVLRYRQLLQRTHEVVKAVLVLEAQPLDLTWRELCASLDVLLCWAPDFEGLAAHTAA' A
#
# COMPACT_ATOMS: atom_id res chain seq x y z
N MET A 1 -6.75 -13.47 -2.62
CA MET A 1 -6.37 -13.14 -1.24
C MET A 1 -5.87 -11.70 -1.16
N TYR A 2 -6.29 -10.98 -0.14
CA TYR A 2 -5.78 -9.62 0.13
C TYR A 2 -4.90 -9.63 1.36
N LEU A 3 -3.79 -8.90 1.27
CA LEU A 3 -2.87 -8.66 2.38
C LEU A 3 -2.80 -7.16 2.60
N ALA A 4 -3.20 -6.68 3.77
CA ALA A 4 -3.20 -5.26 4.08
C ALA A 4 -2.20 -4.93 5.17
N GLU A 5 -1.45 -3.86 4.99
CA GLU A 5 -0.58 -3.25 6.01
C GLU A 5 -1.08 -1.84 6.27
N ILE A 6 -1.25 -1.50 7.54
CA ILE A 6 -1.78 -0.20 7.95
C ILE A 6 -0.68 0.62 8.60
N LYS A 7 -0.46 1.84 8.14
CA LYS A 7 0.57 2.73 8.66
C LYS A 7 0.02 4.11 8.99
N SER A 8 0.47 4.67 10.10
CA SER A 8 0.24 6.07 10.40
C SER A 8 1.01 6.95 9.42
N ARG A 9 0.50 8.16 9.18
CA ARG A 9 1.17 9.10 8.29
C ARG A 9 1.09 10.52 8.85
N THR A 10 2.25 11.09 9.17
CA THR A 10 2.41 12.51 9.46
C THR A 10 3.43 13.08 8.47
N ALA A 11 3.54 14.41 8.38
CA ALA A 11 4.54 15.03 7.52
C ALA A 11 5.96 14.61 7.93
N ALA A 12 6.19 14.38 9.23
CA ALA A 12 7.51 14.04 9.74
C ALA A 12 7.88 12.56 9.54
N ASN A 13 6.89 11.65 9.45
CA ASN A 13 7.17 10.22 9.40
C ASN A 13 6.85 9.54 8.07
N GLU A 14 6.31 10.27 7.11
CA GLU A 14 5.81 9.69 5.86
C GLU A 14 6.86 8.84 5.14
N GLU A 15 8.05 9.37 4.95
CA GLU A 15 9.12 8.66 4.23
C GLU A 15 9.44 7.32 4.89
N ARG A 16 9.62 7.33 6.20
CA ARG A 16 9.92 6.11 6.95
C ARG A 16 8.76 5.12 6.92
N GLN A 17 7.54 5.59 7.13
CA GLN A 17 6.36 4.71 7.16
C GLN A 17 6.10 4.08 5.79
N MET A 18 6.29 4.82 4.72
CA MET A 18 6.14 4.28 3.38
C MET A 18 7.19 3.22 3.07
N ARG A 19 8.45 3.44 3.44
CA ARG A 19 9.51 2.45 3.25
C ARG A 19 9.24 1.19 4.05
N LEU A 20 8.86 1.33 5.31
CA LEU A 20 8.53 0.20 6.16
C LEU A 20 7.30 -0.56 5.65
N GLY A 21 6.23 0.17 5.32
CA GLY A 21 5.01 -0.44 4.84
C GLY A 21 5.20 -1.21 3.55
N LEU A 22 5.90 -0.61 2.58
CA LEU A 22 6.19 -1.29 1.32
C LEU A 22 7.06 -2.52 1.53
N GLY A 23 8.11 -2.41 2.35
CA GLY A 23 8.97 -3.55 2.65
C GLY A 23 8.20 -4.70 3.27
N GLN A 24 7.33 -4.40 4.23
CA GLN A 24 6.51 -5.40 4.91
C GLN A 24 5.52 -6.08 3.96
N VAL A 25 4.75 -5.30 3.22
CA VAL A 25 3.72 -5.86 2.34
C VAL A 25 4.33 -6.67 1.18
N LEU A 26 5.46 -6.22 0.65
CA LEU A 26 6.16 -6.96 -0.41
C LEU A 26 6.72 -8.29 0.10
N ARG A 27 7.31 -8.28 1.29
CA ARG A 27 7.85 -9.51 1.88
C ARG A 27 6.75 -10.50 2.21
N TYR A 28 5.67 -10.04 2.83
CA TYR A 28 4.54 -10.91 3.15
C TYR A 28 3.87 -11.45 1.90
N ARG A 29 3.72 -10.63 0.87
CA ARG A 29 3.18 -11.10 -0.41
C ARG A 29 4.03 -12.21 -0.99
N GLN A 30 5.35 -12.06 -0.98
CA GLN A 30 6.26 -13.08 -1.46
C GLN A 30 6.08 -14.40 -0.72
N LEU A 31 5.98 -14.35 0.60
CA LEU A 31 5.80 -15.56 1.41
C LEU A 31 4.44 -16.23 1.17
N LEU A 32 3.38 -15.43 1.07
CA LEU A 32 2.04 -15.94 0.85
C LEU A 32 1.84 -16.49 -0.56
N GLN A 33 2.56 -16.00 -1.54
CA GLN A 33 2.48 -16.51 -2.91
C GLN A 33 3.00 -17.94 -3.05
N ARG A 34 3.65 -18.47 -2.04
CA ARG A 34 4.07 -19.87 -2.01
C ARG A 34 2.88 -20.83 -1.86
N THR A 35 1.80 -20.37 -1.23
CA THR A 35 0.63 -21.18 -0.90
C THR A 35 -0.66 -20.67 -1.54
N HIS A 36 -0.63 -19.48 -2.13
CA HIS A 36 -1.80 -18.84 -2.76
C HIS A 36 -1.42 -18.35 -4.15
N GLU A 37 -2.25 -18.62 -5.15
CA GLU A 37 -1.96 -18.21 -6.53
C GLU A 37 -1.94 -16.70 -6.69
N VAL A 38 -2.89 -16.02 -6.06
CA VAL A 38 -3.05 -14.56 -6.20
C VAL A 38 -3.06 -13.93 -4.82
N VAL A 39 -2.12 -13.01 -4.59
CA VAL A 39 -2.06 -12.22 -3.37
C VAL A 39 -2.06 -10.75 -3.76
N LYS A 40 -3.09 -10.02 -3.38
CA LYS A 40 -3.20 -8.58 -3.60
C LYS A 40 -2.66 -7.84 -2.38
N ALA A 41 -1.60 -7.06 -2.56
CA ALA A 41 -1.00 -6.29 -1.49
C ALA A 41 -1.64 -4.91 -1.40
N VAL A 42 -2.03 -4.52 -0.19
CA VAL A 42 -2.69 -3.23 0.06
C VAL A 42 -1.94 -2.50 1.17
N LEU A 43 -1.56 -1.27 0.91
CA LEU A 43 -0.98 -0.38 1.91
C LEU A 43 -1.99 0.71 2.23
N VAL A 44 -2.40 0.75 3.49
CA VAL A 44 -3.41 1.69 3.98
C VAL A 44 -2.73 2.74 4.86
N LEU A 45 -2.90 4.01 4.50
CA LEU A 45 -2.39 5.13 5.29
C LEU A 45 -3.54 5.82 6.02
N GLU A 46 -3.25 6.46 7.14
CA GLU A 46 -4.26 7.24 7.86
C GLU A 46 -4.61 8.54 7.16
N ALA A 47 -3.79 9.00 6.19
CA ALA A 47 -4.05 10.20 5.40
C ALA A 47 -3.35 10.11 4.06
N GLN A 48 -3.77 10.93 3.10
CA GLN A 48 -3.18 11.00 1.78
C GLN A 48 -1.67 11.31 1.88
N PRO A 49 -0.80 10.61 1.12
CA PRO A 49 0.62 10.94 1.13
C PRO A 49 0.86 12.33 0.54
N LEU A 50 1.78 13.06 1.15
CA LEU A 50 2.17 14.40 0.68
C LEU A 50 3.01 14.30 -0.59
N ASP A 51 3.88 13.28 -0.65
CA ASP A 51 4.70 13.03 -1.84
C ASP A 51 3.94 12.05 -2.74
N LEU A 52 3.43 12.56 -3.84
CA LEU A 52 2.61 11.76 -4.76
C LEU A 52 3.40 10.73 -5.56
N THR A 53 4.73 10.80 -5.54
CA THR A 53 5.56 9.77 -6.20
C THR A 53 5.42 8.40 -5.56
N TRP A 54 4.96 8.33 -4.29
CA TRP A 54 4.63 7.06 -3.66
C TRP A 54 3.51 6.31 -4.40
N ARG A 55 2.57 7.04 -5.00
CA ARG A 55 1.50 6.44 -5.78
C ARG A 55 2.06 5.74 -7.03
N GLU A 56 3.00 6.39 -7.69
CA GLU A 56 3.65 5.83 -8.88
C GLU A 56 4.44 4.58 -8.52
N LEU A 57 5.19 4.62 -7.43
CA LEU A 57 5.98 3.47 -6.98
C LEU A 57 5.08 2.29 -6.62
N CYS A 58 4.02 2.53 -5.84
CA CYS A 58 3.09 1.47 -5.48
C CYS A 58 2.44 0.85 -6.71
N ALA A 59 2.02 1.67 -7.67
CA ALA A 59 1.44 1.17 -8.91
C ALA A 59 2.43 0.28 -9.68
N SER A 60 3.70 0.68 -9.73
CA SER A 60 4.73 -0.10 -10.42
C SER A 60 5.02 -1.44 -9.76
N LEU A 61 4.73 -1.56 -8.46
CA LEU A 61 4.93 -2.78 -7.69
C LEU A 61 3.65 -3.60 -7.52
N ASP A 62 2.57 -3.18 -8.16
CA ASP A 62 1.25 -3.79 -8.03
C ASP A 62 0.79 -3.83 -6.57
N VAL A 63 1.00 -2.71 -5.85
CA VAL A 63 0.53 -2.49 -4.50
C VAL A 63 -0.59 -1.47 -4.54
N LEU A 64 -1.75 -1.83 -3.98
CA LEU A 64 -2.86 -0.90 -3.84
C LEU A 64 -2.54 0.07 -2.70
N LEU A 65 -2.48 1.36 -3.02
CA LEU A 65 -2.27 2.41 -2.02
C LEU A 65 -3.58 3.15 -1.81
N CYS A 66 -4.06 3.18 -0.57
CA CYS A 66 -5.27 3.92 -0.22
C CYS A 66 -5.11 4.59 1.14
N TRP A 67 -6.04 5.48 1.49
CA TRP A 67 -5.96 6.25 2.74
C TRP A 67 -7.34 6.59 3.27
N ALA A 68 -7.39 6.69 4.62
CA ALA A 68 -8.59 7.10 5.32
C ALA A 68 -8.84 8.62 5.14
N PRO A 69 -10.07 9.10 5.36
CA PRO A 69 -11.22 8.32 5.83
C PRO A 69 -11.98 7.58 4.73
N ASP A 70 -11.84 8.00 3.48
CA ASP A 70 -12.68 7.50 2.39
C ASP A 70 -12.02 6.38 1.58
N PHE A 71 -10.82 5.97 1.98
CA PHE A 71 -10.03 4.97 1.28
C PHE A 71 -9.81 5.32 -0.18
N GLU A 72 -9.48 6.59 -0.41
CA GLU A 72 -9.11 7.06 -1.75
C GLU A 72 -7.89 6.30 -2.25
N GLY A 73 -7.78 6.18 -3.55
CA GLY A 73 -6.77 5.33 -4.16
C GLY A 73 -7.31 3.93 -4.45
N LEU A 74 -8.12 3.35 -3.54
CA LEU A 74 -8.72 2.05 -3.77
C LEU A 74 -9.73 2.10 -4.93
N ALA A 75 -10.54 3.13 -4.98
CA ALA A 75 -11.52 3.31 -6.05
C ALA A 75 -10.84 3.43 -7.43
N ALA A 76 -9.68 4.07 -7.51
CA ALA A 76 -8.94 4.20 -8.76
C ALA A 76 -8.46 2.85 -9.28
N HIS A 77 -8.11 1.92 -8.39
CA HIS A 77 -7.70 0.58 -8.76
C HIS A 77 -8.89 -0.31 -9.15
N THR A 78 -10.01 -0.16 -8.46
CA THR A 78 -11.20 -0.97 -8.73
C THR A 78 -11.98 -0.51 -9.93
N ALA A 79 -11.82 0.73 -10.37
CA ALA A 79 -12.49 1.28 -11.55
C ALA A 79 -11.82 0.88 -12.87
N ALA A 80 -10.65 0.30 -12.80
CA ALA A 80 -9.89 -0.05 -13.99
C ALA A 80 -10.33 -1.38 -14.64
#